data_6a18373485677e83625a9f9179b170c8
#
_entry.id   6a18373485677e83625a9f9179b170c8
#
_cell.length_a   1.000
_cell.length_b   1.000
_cell.length_c   1.000
_cell.angle_alpha   90.00
_cell.angle_beta   90.00
_cell.angle_gamma   90.00
#
_symmetry.space_group_name_H-M   'P 1'
#
loop_
_entity.id
_entity.type
_entity.pdbx_description
1 polymer ?
#
loop_
_entity_poly.entity_id
_entity_poly.type
_entity_poly.pdbx_seq_one_letter_code
_entity_poly.pdbx_strand_id
1 'polypeptide(L)'
;LIPFSLTTYSLIGVGILEKTIQELRDNLDVKLPILGVFACMDDHTNINKNVLHAIKDMFKEKVFRTVIPRNVALEEAHNQTTSIFDYQPTSKGAKAYENLAKEILERVEMIYGK
;
A
#
# COMPACT_ATOMS: atom_id res chain seq x y z
N LEU A 1 -6.05 3.24 5.85
CA LEU A 1 -4.87 2.82 5.11
C LEU A 1 -5.16 1.53 4.35
N ILE A 2 -4.99 1.56 3.04
CA ILE A 2 -5.33 0.42 2.18
C ILE A 2 -4.07 -0.09 1.48
N PRO A 3 -3.64 -1.33 1.71
CA PRO A 3 -2.56 -1.94 0.94
C PRO A 3 -3.10 -2.54 -0.37
N PHE A 4 -2.36 -2.36 -1.46
CA PHE A 4 -2.63 -3.01 -2.74
C PHE A 4 -1.49 -3.93 -3.11
N SER A 5 -1.79 -5.22 -3.26
CA SER A 5 -0.80 -6.17 -3.78
C SER A 5 -0.81 -6.11 -5.30
N LEU A 6 0.29 -5.68 -5.90
CA LEU A 6 0.40 -5.53 -7.35
C LEU A 6 0.35 -6.87 -8.09
N THR A 7 0.68 -7.97 -7.40
CA THR A 7 0.64 -9.31 -7.99
C THR A 7 -0.74 -9.95 -7.97
N THR A 8 -1.62 -9.49 -7.09
CA THR A 8 -2.95 -10.06 -6.89
C THR A 8 -4.01 -9.38 -7.73
N TYR A 9 -3.89 -8.06 -7.93
CA TYR A 9 -4.91 -7.28 -8.61
C TYR A 9 -4.55 -7.02 -10.07
N SER A 10 -5.54 -7.23 -10.95
CA SER A 10 -5.50 -6.76 -12.33
C SER A 10 -6.14 -5.37 -12.39
N LEU A 11 -6.09 -4.74 -13.58
CA LEU A 11 -6.77 -3.47 -13.81
C LEU A 11 -8.28 -3.59 -13.53
N ILE A 12 -8.87 -4.72 -13.88
CA ILE A 12 -10.29 -4.99 -13.62
C ILE A 12 -10.55 -5.10 -12.13
N GLY A 13 -9.66 -5.79 -11.39
CA GLY A 13 -9.77 -5.94 -9.94
C GLY A 13 -9.70 -4.62 -9.20
N VAL A 14 -8.87 -3.69 -9.66
CA VAL A 14 -8.79 -2.34 -9.07
C VAL A 14 -10.13 -1.60 -9.22
N GLY A 15 -10.76 -1.69 -10.39
CA GLY A 15 -12.07 -1.08 -10.60
C GLY A 15 -13.16 -1.67 -9.71
N ILE A 16 -13.15 -2.99 -9.53
CA ILE A 16 -14.10 -3.67 -8.63
C ILE A 16 -13.91 -3.21 -7.19
N LEU A 17 -12.66 -3.08 -6.75
CA LEU A 17 -12.36 -2.63 -5.39
C LEU A 17 -12.85 -1.19 -5.15
N GLU A 18 -12.64 -0.29 -6.12
CA GLU A 18 -13.14 1.08 -6.03
C GLU A 18 -14.65 1.09 -5.82
N LYS A 19 -15.37 0.30 -6.64
CA LYS A 19 -16.81 0.20 -6.54
C LYS A 19 -17.25 -0.33 -5.18
N THR A 20 -16.56 -1.34 -4.65
CA THR A 20 -16.87 -1.91 -3.34
C THR A 20 -16.69 -0.88 -2.23
N ILE A 21 -15.60 -0.11 -2.26
CA ILE A 21 -15.35 0.95 -1.27
C ILE A 21 -16.45 1.99 -1.33
N GLN A 22 -16.87 2.40 -2.53
CA GLN A 22 -17.92 3.38 -2.71
C GLN A 22 -19.26 2.88 -2.15
N GLU A 23 -19.61 1.62 -2.42
CA GLU A 23 -20.81 0.99 -1.90
C GLU A 23 -20.81 0.93 -0.38
N LEU A 24 -19.68 0.59 0.23
CA LEU A 24 -19.57 0.56 1.70
C LEU A 24 -19.78 1.95 2.30
N ARG A 25 -19.26 3.00 1.68
CA ARG A 25 -19.46 4.37 2.14
C ARG A 25 -20.93 4.79 2.06
N ASP A 26 -21.57 4.46 0.93
CA ASP A 26 -22.94 4.89 0.67
C ASP A 26 -23.96 4.12 1.52
N ASN A 27 -23.78 2.80 1.66
CA ASN A 27 -24.77 1.92 2.28
C ASN A 27 -24.67 1.87 3.81
N LEU A 28 -23.48 2.01 4.36
CA LEU A 28 -23.28 1.91 5.80
C LEU A 28 -23.33 3.25 6.53
N ASP A 29 -23.47 4.33 5.78
CA ASP A 29 -23.45 5.69 6.31
C ASP A 29 -22.24 5.91 7.25
N VAL A 30 -21.14 5.23 6.95
CA VAL A 30 -19.93 5.31 7.73
C VAL A 30 -18.95 6.24 7.03
N LYS A 31 -18.57 7.30 7.71
CA LYS A 31 -17.50 8.17 7.25
C LYS A 31 -16.16 7.50 7.57
N LEU A 32 -15.69 6.67 6.64
CA LEU A 32 -14.36 6.08 6.73
C LEU A 32 -13.42 6.89 5.84
N PRO A 33 -12.75 7.91 6.38
CA PRO A 33 -11.78 8.64 5.58
C PRO A 33 -10.59 7.72 5.26
N ILE A 34 -10.19 7.73 4.00
CA ILE A 34 -9.02 6.99 3.57
C ILE A 34 -7.81 7.89 3.76
N LEU A 35 -6.92 7.54 4.68
CA LEU A 35 -5.67 8.26 4.90
C LEU A 35 -4.77 8.14 3.68
N GLY A 36 -4.68 6.94 3.12
CA GLY A 36 -3.89 6.71 1.93
C GLY A 36 -3.89 5.26 1.49
N VAL A 37 -3.31 5.05 0.33
CA VAL A 37 -3.18 3.75 -0.33
C VAL A 37 -1.71 3.53 -0.65
N PHE A 38 -1.17 2.37 -0.35
CA PHE A 38 0.19 2.04 -0.73
C PHE A 38 0.25 0.73 -1.51
N ALA A 39 1.16 0.67 -2.48
CA ALA A 39 1.38 -0.51 -3.29
C ALA A 39 2.45 -1.39 -2.67
N CYS A 40 2.25 -2.70 -2.72
CA CYS A 40 3.21 -3.68 -2.24
C CYS A 40 3.38 -4.80 -3.25
N MET A 41 4.37 -5.66 -3.04
CA MET A 41 4.70 -6.79 -3.92
C MET A 41 5.10 -6.34 -5.33
N ASP A 42 5.76 -5.19 -5.46
CA ASP A 42 6.23 -4.70 -6.75
C ASP A 42 7.45 -5.49 -7.21
N ASP A 43 7.33 -6.18 -8.33
CA ASP A 43 8.41 -6.91 -8.98
C ASP A 43 8.97 -6.18 -10.21
N HIS A 44 8.55 -4.93 -10.41
CA HIS A 44 8.99 -4.06 -11.51
C HIS A 44 8.62 -4.55 -12.92
N THR A 45 7.66 -5.48 -13.04
CA THR A 45 7.16 -5.90 -14.34
C THR A 45 6.30 -4.81 -14.97
N ASN A 46 6.11 -4.88 -16.29
CA ASN A 46 5.23 -3.95 -17.00
C ASN A 46 3.78 -4.05 -16.51
N ILE A 47 3.33 -5.25 -16.16
CA ILE A 47 2.00 -5.47 -15.61
C ILE A 47 1.84 -4.72 -14.29
N ASN A 48 2.83 -4.84 -13.40
CA ASN A 48 2.80 -4.15 -12.11
C ASN A 48 2.85 -2.63 -12.28
N LYS A 49 3.63 -2.13 -13.22
CA LYS A 49 3.67 -0.70 -13.52
C LYS A 49 2.31 -0.18 -14.00
N ASN A 50 1.62 -0.95 -14.84
CA ASN A 50 0.30 -0.58 -15.33
C ASN A 50 -0.75 -0.56 -14.20
N VAL A 51 -0.71 -1.55 -13.32
CA VAL A 51 -1.61 -1.60 -12.15
C VAL A 51 -1.34 -0.42 -11.21
N LEU A 52 -0.06 -0.14 -10.94
CA LEU A 52 0.31 0.99 -10.10
C LEU A 52 -0.16 2.32 -10.69
N HIS A 53 -0.03 2.49 -12.00
CA HIS A 53 -0.49 3.68 -12.69
C HIS A 53 -2.01 3.85 -12.56
N ALA A 54 -2.76 2.76 -12.71
CA ALA A 54 -4.22 2.78 -12.54
C ALA A 54 -4.61 3.15 -11.12
N ILE A 55 -3.90 2.64 -10.11
CA ILE A 55 -4.14 3.00 -8.71
C ILE A 55 -3.89 4.49 -8.49
N LYS A 56 -2.82 5.03 -9.06
CA LYS A 56 -2.50 6.46 -8.95
C LYS A 56 -3.57 7.34 -9.61
N ASP A 57 -4.09 6.92 -10.76
CA ASP A 57 -5.17 7.64 -11.43
C ASP A 57 -6.47 7.63 -10.63
N MET A 58 -6.73 6.53 -9.93
CA MET A 58 -7.95 6.34 -9.16
C MET A 58 -7.94 7.10 -7.83
N PHE A 59 -6.85 6.98 -7.08
CA PHE A 59 -6.73 7.55 -5.73
C PHE A 59 -5.93 8.85 -5.66
N LYS A 60 -5.23 9.19 -6.74
CA LYS A 60 -4.49 10.45 -6.91
C LYS A 60 -3.52 10.71 -5.75
N GLU A 61 -3.67 11.86 -5.08
CA GLU A 61 -2.78 12.25 -3.99
C GLU A 61 -2.84 11.36 -2.76
N LYS A 62 -3.82 10.47 -2.67
CA LYS A 62 -3.92 9.53 -1.55
C LYS A 62 -2.96 8.35 -1.69
N VAL A 63 -2.38 8.15 -2.87
CA VAL A 63 -1.39 7.09 -3.05
C VAL A 63 -0.06 7.54 -2.45
N PHE A 64 0.50 6.69 -1.58
CA PHE A 64 1.81 6.97 -0.99
C PHE A 64 2.90 6.85 -2.05
N ARG A 65 3.93 7.67 -1.92
CA ARG A 65 5.10 7.61 -2.81
C ARG A 65 5.89 6.33 -2.60
N THR A 66 5.91 5.84 -1.35
CA THR A 66 6.62 4.62 -1.01
C THR A 66 5.91 3.41 -1.59
N VAL A 67 6.63 2.59 -2.33
CA VAL A 67 6.17 1.32 -2.87
C VAL A 67 6.96 0.21 -2.21
N ILE A 68 6.26 -0.81 -1.69
CA ILE A 68 6.92 -1.94 -1.06
C ILE A 68 7.29 -2.96 -2.13
N PRO A 69 8.59 -3.22 -2.36
CA PRO A 69 8.99 -4.17 -3.38
C PRO A 69 8.75 -5.61 -2.94
N ARG A 70 8.64 -6.50 -3.91
CA ARG A 70 8.70 -7.92 -3.62
C ARG A 70 10.11 -8.23 -3.14
N ASN A 71 10.22 -8.79 -1.94
CA ASN A 71 11.52 -9.03 -1.30
C ASN A 71 11.47 -10.36 -0.55
N VAL A 72 12.43 -11.24 -0.86
CA VAL A 72 12.48 -12.58 -0.27
C VAL A 72 12.63 -12.51 1.24
N ALA A 73 13.36 -11.53 1.76
CA ALA A 73 13.54 -11.36 3.20
C ALA A 73 12.20 -11.15 3.93
N LEU A 74 11.24 -10.44 3.31
CA LEU A 74 9.91 -10.26 3.90
C LEU A 74 9.17 -11.60 3.99
N GLU A 75 9.24 -12.41 2.93
CA GLU A 75 8.62 -13.73 2.92
C GLU A 75 9.27 -14.66 3.95
N GLU A 76 10.59 -14.63 4.04
CA GLU A 76 11.34 -15.43 5.02
C GLU A 76 11.01 -15.02 6.47
N ALA A 77 10.95 -13.73 6.74
CA ALA A 77 10.58 -13.22 8.06
C ALA A 77 9.18 -13.68 8.46
N HIS A 78 8.23 -13.62 7.53
CA HIS A 78 6.87 -14.11 7.76
C HIS A 78 6.87 -15.61 8.12
N ASN A 79 7.61 -16.42 7.36
CA ASN A 79 7.70 -17.86 7.60
C ASN A 79 8.32 -18.19 8.96
N GLN A 80 9.20 -17.34 9.47
CA GLN A 80 9.82 -17.51 10.78
C GLN A 80 9.04 -16.82 11.91
N THR A 81 7.90 -16.26 11.61
CA THR A 81 7.03 -15.57 12.57
C THR A 81 7.78 -14.47 13.32
N THR A 82 8.55 -13.69 12.58
CA THR A 82 9.31 -12.57 13.13
C THR A 82 9.12 -11.33 12.26
N SER A 83 9.39 -10.15 12.82
CA SER A 83 9.32 -8.92 12.04
C SER A 83 10.52 -8.80 11.11
N ILE A 84 10.34 -8.07 10.00
CA ILE A 84 11.45 -7.81 9.07
C ILE A 84 12.58 -7.02 9.76
N PHE A 85 12.24 -6.16 10.71
CA PHE A 85 13.23 -5.35 11.43
C PHE A 85 14.09 -6.19 12.36
N ASP A 86 13.54 -7.29 12.90
CA ASP A 86 14.28 -8.24 13.72
C ASP A 86 15.03 -9.26 12.86
N TYR A 87 14.43 -9.66 11.74
CA TYR A 87 14.99 -10.69 10.87
C TYR A 87 16.15 -10.16 10.03
N GLN A 88 15.91 -9.07 9.31
CA GLN A 88 16.91 -8.47 8.42
C GLN A 88 16.70 -6.96 8.29
N PRO A 89 17.18 -6.17 9.28
CA PRO A 89 16.89 -4.73 9.33
C PRO A 89 17.50 -3.92 8.19
N THR A 90 18.47 -4.46 7.48
CA THR A 90 19.10 -3.78 6.33
C THR A 90 18.53 -4.20 4.99
N SER A 91 17.50 -5.06 4.98
CA SER A 91 16.87 -5.50 3.74
C SER A 91 16.12 -4.36 3.03
N LYS A 92 15.90 -4.53 1.74
CA LYS A 92 15.10 -3.57 0.96
C LYS A 92 13.67 -3.48 1.50
N GLY A 93 13.11 -4.62 1.95
CA GLY A 93 11.79 -4.64 2.56
C GLY A 93 11.71 -3.84 3.84
N ALA A 94 12.69 -3.98 4.72
CA ALA A 94 12.76 -3.22 5.97
C ALA A 94 12.85 -1.73 5.69
N LYS A 95 13.71 -1.32 4.77
CA LYS A 95 13.86 0.09 4.39
C LYS A 95 12.58 0.66 3.79
N ALA A 96 11.91 -0.11 2.94
CA ALA A 96 10.64 0.32 2.33
C ALA A 96 9.57 0.54 3.38
N TYR A 97 9.39 -0.36 4.33
CA TYR A 97 8.43 -0.19 5.41
C TYR A 97 8.80 0.96 6.35
N GLU A 98 10.08 1.17 6.60
CA GLU A 98 10.53 2.33 7.37
C GLU A 98 10.15 3.64 6.67
N ASN A 99 10.40 3.72 5.36
CA ASN A 99 10.02 4.88 4.57
C ASN A 99 8.50 5.09 4.53
N LEU A 100 7.74 4.01 4.43
CA LEU A 100 6.28 4.06 4.50
C LEU A 100 5.81 4.61 5.84
N ALA A 101 6.39 4.15 6.93
CA ALA A 101 6.04 4.63 8.26
C ALA A 101 6.31 6.13 8.40
N LYS A 102 7.44 6.61 7.91
CA LYS A 102 7.76 8.04 7.91
C LYS A 102 6.74 8.84 7.11
N GLU A 103 6.39 8.36 5.94
CA GLU A 103 5.40 9.02 5.07
C GLU A 103 4.02 9.05 5.71
N ILE A 104 3.62 7.98 6.39
CA ILE A 104 2.36 7.93 7.14
C ILE A 104 2.35 8.98 8.25
N LEU A 105 3.43 9.07 9.02
CA LEU A 105 3.54 10.06 10.11
C LEU A 105 3.46 11.49 9.59
N GLU A 106 4.15 11.80 8.50
CA GLU A 106 4.09 13.10 7.86
C GLU A 106 2.66 13.44 7.43
N ARG A 107 1.96 12.49 6.84
CA ARG A 107 0.59 12.68 6.36
C ARG A 107 -0.40 12.87 7.50
N VAL A 108 -0.24 12.14 8.59
CA VAL A 108 -1.06 12.30 9.78
C VAL A 108 -0.85 13.69 10.39
N GLU A 109 0.38 14.18 10.45
CA GLU A 109 0.67 15.53 10.93
C GLU A 109 0.04 16.60 10.05
N MET A 110 0.07 16.43 8.72
CA MET A 110 -0.56 17.37 7.80
C MET A 110 -2.08 17.47 7.99
N ILE A 111 -2.73 16.34 8.28
CA ILE A 111 -4.19 16.28 8.37
C ILE A 111 -4.69 16.57 9.78
N TYR A 112 -4.05 16.04 10.80
CA TYR A 112 -4.49 16.09 12.19
C TYR A 112 -3.56 16.85 13.11
N GLY A 113 -2.34 17.09 12.71
CA GLY A 113 -1.36 17.84 13.48
C GLY A 113 -1.57 19.33 13.42
N LYS A 114 -1.05 20.01 14.40
CA LYS A 114 -1.08 21.48 14.45
C LYS A 114 0.30 22.06 14.68
#